data_d3139adb3f54377bd5e34455370ab5ff
#
_entry.id   d3139adb3f54377bd5e34455370ab5ff
#
_cell.length_a   1.000
_cell.length_b   1.000
_cell.length_c   1.000
_cell.angle_alpha   90.00
_cell.angle_beta   90.00
_cell.angle_gamma   90.00
#
_symmetry.space_group_name_H-M   'P 1'
#
loop_
_entity.id
_entity.type
_entity.pdbx_description
1 polymer ?
#
loop_
_entity_poly.entity_id
_entity_poly.type
_entity_poly.pdbx_seq_one_letter_code
_entity_poly.pdbx_strand_id
1 'polypeptide(L)'
;MINILLFMEIFTILFKDIEINHDYLDTQINISVSNFIDEYESYQEKNKFNGEKSEVIASKINNHLKGVLKNKGQFIVDYSLSVGMDPYLASSVMLHETGCAWNCSYLASVCYNVAGNKGSPGCNGGSYRKFNSIDEGIKFAINKLNYYYQKGYTTPKQINPFYAEDQTWYQKINNYMNKLKK
;
A
#
# COMPACT_ATOMS: atom_id res chain seq x y z
N MET A 1 -68.71 10.99 10.12
CA MET A 1 -68.62 9.88 9.14
C MET A 1 -68.09 10.30 7.74
N ILE A 2 -68.07 11.57 7.42
CA ILE A 2 -67.60 12.08 6.10
C ILE A 2 -66.02 12.07 5.94
N ASN A 3 -65.30 12.06 7.04
CA ASN A 3 -63.83 12.18 7.01
C ASN A 3 -63.05 10.89 6.68
N ILE A 4 -63.65 9.72 6.87
CA ILE A 4 -62.94 8.44 6.65
C ILE A 4 -62.97 8.05 5.15
N LEU A 5 -64.08 8.32 4.48
CA LEU A 5 -64.21 8.07 3.03
C LEU A 5 -63.29 8.98 2.21
N LEU A 6 -63.21 10.27 2.58
CA LEU A 6 -62.32 11.21 1.91
C LEU A 6 -60.82 10.87 2.12
N PHE A 7 -60.48 10.36 3.31
CA PHE A 7 -59.11 9.91 3.61
C PHE A 7 -58.75 8.64 2.82
N MET A 8 -59.66 7.72 2.65
CA MET A 8 -59.43 6.52 1.84
C MET A 8 -59.36 6.83 0.34
N GLU A 9 -60.11 7.81 -0.18
CA GLU A 9 -59.99 8.24 -1.57
C GLU A 9 -58.67 8.96 -1.82
N ILE A 10 -58.23 9.84 -0.94
CA ILE A 10 -56.92 10.51 -1.04
C ILE A 10 -55.77 9.51 -0.94
N PHE A 11 -55.90 8.51 -0.02
CA PHE A 11 -54.89 7.46 0.10
C PHE A 11 -54.83 6.59 -1.15
N THR A 12 -55.98 6.26 -1.75
CA THR A 12 -56.06 5.48 -3.00
C THR A 12 -55.49 6.25 -4.19
N ILE A 13 -55.67 7.57 -4.25
CA ILE A 13 -55.11 8.44 -5.29
C ILE A 13 -53.59 8.59 -5.11
N LEU A 14 -53.15 8.79 -3.86
CA LEU A 14 -51.69 8.92 -3.56
C LEU A 14 -50.89 7.63 -3.78
N PHE A 15 -51.51 6.48 -3.66
CA PHE A 15 -50.87 5.18 -3.88
C PHE A 15 -51.14 4.58 -5.26
N LYS A 16 -52.08 5.13 -6.05
CA LYS A 16 -52.39 4.65 -7.38
C LYS A 16 -51.34 5.05 -8.40
N ASP A 17 -50.54 6.10 -8.11
CA ASP A 17 -49.43 6.57 -8.96
C ASP A 17 -48.06 6.00 -8.55
N ILE A 18 -48.02 5.16 -7.49
CA ILE A 18 -46.83 4.37 -7.16
C ILE A 18 -47.06 2.96 -7.75
N GLU A 19 -47.26 2.85 -9.03
CA GLU A 19 -46.80 1.69 -9.78
C GLU A 19 -45.26 1.75 -9.74
N ILE A 20 -44.70 1.16 -8.69
CA ILE A 20 -43.26 0.88 -8.66
C ILE A 20 -43.01 0.04 -9.90
N ASN A 21 -42.39 0.66 -10.90
CA ASN A 21 -41.99 -0.06 -12.09
C ASN A 21 -40.89 -1.04 -11.64
N HIS A 22 -41.30 -2.27 -11.31
CA HIS A 22 -40.42 -3.32 -10.81
C HIS A 22 -39.25 -3.54 -11.81
N ASP A 23 -39.54 -3.47 -13.11
CA ASP A 23 -38.48 -3.63 -14.15
C ASP A 23 -37.47 -2.50 -14.09
N TYR A 24 -37.91 -1.26 -13.81
CA TYR A 24 -37.01 -0.13 -13.65
C TYR A 24 -36.15 -0.27 -12.37
N LEU A 25 -36.73 -0.67 -11.25
CA LEU A 25 -36.05 -0.91 -9.99
C LEU A 25 -35.04 -2.05 -10.12
N ASP A 26 -35.43 -3.15 -10.72
CA ASP A 26 -34.57 -4.31 -10.96
C ASP A 26 -33.41 -3.92 -11.89
N THR A 27 -33.67 -3.10 -12.90
CA THR A 27 -32.61 -2.58 -13.78
C THR A 27 -31.62 -1.69 -13.02
N GLN A 28 -32.10 -0.77 -12.16
CA GLN A 28 -31.25 0.10 -11.36
C GLN A 28 -30.42 -0.68 -10.32
N ILE A 29 -31.05 -1.68 -9.70
CA ILE A 29 -30.34 -2.59 -8.75
C ILE A 29 -29.26 -3.36 -9.50
N ASN A 30 -29.54 -3.93 -10.65
CA ASN A 30 -28.58 -4.69 -11.44
C ASN A 30 -27.40 -3.83 -11.90
N ILE A 31 -27.65 -2.59 -12.35
CA ILE A 31 -26.58 -1.63 -12.71
C ILE A 31 -25.72 -1.30 -11.49
N SER A 32 -26.36 -1.05 -10.33
CA SER A 32 -25.64 -0.72 -9.10
C SER A 32 -24.79 -1.89 -8.60
N VAL A 33 -25.29 -3.11 -8.69
CA VAL A 33 -24.57 -4.34 -8.33
C VAL A 33 -23.41 -4.57 -9.29
N SER A 34 -23.62 -4.42 -10.60
CA SER A 34 -22.56 -4.54 -11.60
C SER A 34 -21.45 -3.54 -11.35
N ASN A 35 -21.75 -2.26 -11.16
CA ASN A 35 -20.78 -1.23 -10.86
C ASN A 35 -19.99 -1.54 -9.58
N PHE A 36 -20.67 -2.02 -8.54
CA PHE A 36 -20.01 -2.43 -7.29
C PHE A 36 -19.06 -3.62 -7.51
N ILE A 37 -19.47 -4.61 -8.30
CA ILE A 37 -18.64 -5.76 -8.63
C ILE A 37 -17.39 -5.29 -9.41
N ASP A 38 -17.56 -4.45 -10.42
CA ASP A 38 -16.46 -3.93 -11.24
C ASP A 38 -15.47 -3.11 -10.39
N GLU A 39 -15.97 -2.27 -9.48
CA GLU A 39 -15.15 -1.50 -8.54
C GLU A 39 -14.41 -2.43 -7.57
N TYR A 40 -15.10 -3.44 -7.03
CA TYR A 40 -14.51 -4.43 -6.14
C TYR A 40 -13.42 -5.25 -6.83
N GLU A 41 -13.66 -5.74 -8.05
CA GLU A 41 -12.67 -6.46 -8.85
C GLU A 41 -11.45 -5.58 -9.18
N SER A 42 -11.69 -4.33 -9.60
CA SER A 42 -10.64 -3.34 -9.82
C SER A 42 -9.80 -3.09 -8.55
N TYR A 43 -10.47 -2.97 -7.39
CA TYR A 43 -9.79 -2.84 -6.10
C TYR A 43 -8.94 -4.07 -5.78
N GLN A 44 -9.48 -5.28 -6.01
CA GLN A 44 -8.76 -6.54 -5.78
C GLN A 44 -7.52 -6.67 -6.68
N GLU A 45 -7.61 -6.27 -7.94
CA GLU A 45 -6.46 -6.30 -8.85
C GLU A 45 -5.38 -5.27 -8.49
N LYS A 46 -5.77 -4.05 -8.08
CA LYS A 46 -4.84 -3.02 -7.60
C LYS A 46 -4.09 -3.44 -6.34
N ASN A 47 -4.70 -4.30 -5.52
CA ASN A 47 -4.12 -4.80 -4.28
C ASN A 47 -3.42 -6.15 -4.44
N LYS A 48 -2.89 -6.43 -5.65
CA LYS A 48 -2.07 -7.62 -5.93
C LYS A 48 -0.71 -7.22 -6.48
N PHE A 49 0.26 -8.05 -6.21
CA PHE A 49 1.57 -8.02 -6.87
C PHE A 49 1.92 -9.42 -7.35
N ASN A 50 2.12 -9.59 -8.67
CA ASN A 50 2.37 -10.90 -9.30
C ASN A 50 1.32 -11.96 -8.92
N GLY A 51 0.04 -11.56 -8.84
CA GLY A 51 -1.09 -12.44 -8.49
C GLY A 51 -1.26 -12.71 -6.98
N GLU A 52 -0.36 -12.24 -6.13
CA GLU A 52 -0.44 -12.40 -4.69
C GLU A 52 -1.12 -11.18 -4.04
N LYS A 53 -2.08 -11.42 -3.13
CA LYS A 53 -2.82 -10.34 -2.43
C LYS A 53 -1.92 -9.55 -1.48
N SER A 54 -2.17 -8.26 -1.35
CA SER A 54 -1.39 -7.34 -0.51
C SER A 54 -1.29 -7.81 0.94
N GLU A 55 -2.36 -8.35 1.52
CA GLU A 55 -2.38 -8.81 2.90
C GLU A 55 -1.49 -10.04 3.11
N VAL A 56 -1.42 -10.93 2.12
CA VAL A 56 -0.54 -12.11 2.14
C VAL A 56 0.92 -11.67 2.09
N ILE A 57 1.24 -10.75 1.16
CA ILE A 57 2.58 -10.17 1.03
C ILE A 57 2.96 -9.46 2.34
N ALA A 58 2.07 -8.65 2.89
CA ALA A 58 2.28 -7.93 4.14
C ALA A 58 2.53 -8.86 5.32
N SER A 59 1.81 -9.97 5.41
CA SER A 59 2.02 -11.01 6.43
C SER A 59 3.41 -11.63 6.33
N LYS A 60 3.83 -12.02 5.12
CA LYS A 60 5.18 -12.55 4.87
C LYS A 60 6.27 -11.56 5.28
N ILE A 61 6.13 -10.30 4.86
CA ILE A 61 7.08 -9.24 5.20
C ILE A 61 7.13 -9.01 6.72
N ASN A 62 5.98 -8.94 7.40
CA ASN A 62 5.89 -8.71 8.85
C ASN A 62 6.60 -9.77 9.68
N ASN A 63 6.68 -11.02 9.22
CA ASN A 63 7.42 -12.09 9.90
C ASN A 63 8.92 -11.75 10.06
N HIS A 64 9.44 -10.88 9.20
CA HIS A 64 10.85 -10.49 9.19
C HIS A 64 11.13 -9.08 9.74
N LEU A 65 10.08 -8.26 9.95
CA LEU A 65 10.23 -6.90 10.45
C LEU A 65 10.34 -6.87 11.98
N LYS A 66 11.37 -6.20 12.50
CA LYS A 66 11.61 -6.00 13.94
C LYS A 66 11.73 -4.50 14.26
N GLY A 67 11.80 -4.20 15.56
CA GLY A 67 12.00 -2.84 16.06
C GLY A 67 11.00 -1.84 15.51
N VAL A 68 11.48 -0.72 14.98
CA VAL A 68 10.65 0.36 14.45
C VAL A 68 9.87 0.00 13.18
N LEU A 69 10.26 -1.08 12.48
CA LEU A 69 9.53 -1.59 11.31
C LEU A 69 8.50 -2.66 11.69
N LYS A 70 8.44 -3.10 12.95
CA LYS A 70 7.46 -4.11 13.38
C LYS A 70 6.03 -3.69 13.01
N ASN A 71 5.28 -4.61 12.38
CA ASN A 71 3.90 -4.41 11.93
C ASN A 71 3.72 -3.33 10.82
N LYS A 72 4.79 -2.89 10.17
CA LYS A 72 4.71 -1.94 9.05
C LYS A 72 4.56 -2.62 7.68
N GLY A 73 4.46 -3.95 7.62
CA GLY A 73 4.36 -4.69 6.36
C GLY A 73 3.21 -4.23 5.49
N GLN A 74 2.00 -4.10 6.04
CA GLN A 74 0.85 -3.63 5.26
C GLN A 74 1.08 -2.22 4.69
N PHE A 75 1.57 -1.30 5.52
CA PHE A 75 1.87 0.06 5.07
C PHE A 75 2.92 0.10 3.94
N ILE A 76 3.98 -0.71 4.06
CA ILE A 76 5.02 -0.81 3.02
C ILE A 76 4.43 -1.35 1.73
N VAL A 77 3.62 -2.41 1.81
CA VAL A 77 2.99 -3.04 0.65
C VAL A 77 2.04 -2.07 -0.04
N ASP A 78 1.08 -1.49 0.69
CA ASP A 78 0.07 -0.60 0.12
C ASP A 78 0.71 0.62 -0.55
N TYR A 79 1.72 1.22 0.11
CA TYR A 79 2.40 2.36 -0.48
C TYR A 79 3.26 1.95 -1.69
N SER A 80 3.93 0.80 -1.65
CA SER A 80 4.68 0.29 -2.80
C SER A 80 3.77 0.05 -4.01
N LEU A 81 2.63 -0.61 -3.81
CA LEU A 81 1.65 -0.87 -4.87
C LEU A 81 1.06 0.44 -5.42
N SER A 82 0.77 1.42 -4.56
CA SER A 82 0.21 2.71 -4.97
C SER A 82 1.13 3.50 -5.92
N VAL A 83 2.44 3.26 -5.85
CA VAL A 83 3.43 3.89 -6.73
C VAL A 83 3.98 2.93 -7.80
N GLY A 84 3.41 1.73 -7.92
CA GLY A 84 3.78 0.74 -8.94
C GLY A 84 5.13 0.05 -8.71
N MET A 85 5.55 -0.10 -7.44
CA MET A 85 6.84 -0.68 -7.08
C MET A 85 6.71 -2.07 -6.43
N ASP A 86 7.70 -2.94 -6.65
CA ASP A 86 7.80 -4.25 -5.98
C ASP A 86 7.93 -4.08 -4.46
N PRO A 87 6.94 -4.53 -3.64
CA PRO A 87 6.98 -4.41 -2.19
C PRO A 87 8.07 -5.28 -1.54
N TYR A 88 8.44 -6.39 -2.16
CA TYR A 88 9.53 -7.23 -1.68
C TYR A 88 10.88 -6.55 -1.86
N LEU A 89 11.08 -5.84 -2.98
CA LEU A 89 12.29 -5.06 -3.21
C LEU A 89 12.39 -3.91 -2.18
N ALA A 90 11.31 -3.15 -2.00
CA ALA A 90 11.26 -2.05 -1.02
C ALA A 90 11.61 -2.53 0.39
N SER A 91 10.95 -3.60 0.86
CA SER A 91 11.18 -4.18 2.17
C SER A 91 12.60 -4.72 2.34
N SER A 92 13.13 -5.36 1.30
CA SER A 92 14.47 -5.95 1.32
C SER A 92 15.55 -4.89 1.47
N VAL A 93 15.41 -3.76 0.78
CA VAL A 93 16.33 -2.62 0.93
C VAL A 93 16.25 -2.06 2.34
N MET A 94 15.05 -1.82 2.87
CA MET A 94 14.90 -1.32 4.24
C MET A 94 15.51 -2.27 5.26
N LEU A 95 15.31 -3.59 5.14
CA LEU A 95 15.89 -4.58 6.05
C LEU A 95 17.43 -4.58 5.97
N HIS A 96 17.98 -4.47 4.77
CA HIS A 96 19.42 -4.40 4.56
C HIS A 96 20.04 -3.14 5.16
N GLU A 97 19.43 -1.98 4.91
CA GLU A 97 19.97 -0.68 5.33
C GLU A 97 19.82 -0.44 6.84
N THR A 98 18.81 -1.03 7.45
CA THR A 98 18.48 -0.76 8.87
C THR A 98 18.96 -1.85 9.82
N GLY A 99 19.17 -3.08 9.34
CA GLY A 99 19.34 -4.25 10.20
C GLY A 99 18.09 -4.66 10.97
N CYS A 100 16.92 -4.10 10.65
CA CYS A 100 15.64 -4.36 11.36
C CYS A 100 15.07 -5.77 11.16
N ALA A 101 15.80 -6.67 10.51
CA ALA A 101 15.56 -8.11 10.57
C ALA A 101 15.96 -8.68 11.93
N TRP A 102 16.81 -7.99 12.68
CA TRP A 102 17.33 -8.42 13.99
C TRP A 102 17.23 -7.28 15.00
N ASN A 103 18.07 -6.26 14.87
CA ASN A 103 18.12 -5.09 15.75
C ASN A 103 18.32 -3.84 14.89
N CYS A 104 17.36 -2.92 14.94
CA CYS A 104 17.40 -1.72 14.11
C CYS A 104 18.60 -0.83 14.45
N SER A 105 19.20 -0.25 13.43
CA SER A 105 20.24 0.77 13.58
C SER A 105 19.74 1.99 14.34
N TYR A 106 20.65 2.75 14.95
CA TYR A 106 20.35 4.03 15.60
C TYR A 106 19.61 5.00 14.64
N LEU A 107 20.08 5.06 13.39
CA LEU A 107 19.51 5.93 12.37
C LEU A 107 18.03 5.61 12.09
N ALA A 108 17.69 4.32 12.01
CA ALA A 108 16.30 3.89 11.84
C ALA A 108 15.46 4.13 13.09
N SER A 109 16.01 3.84 14.28
CA SER A 109 15.25 3.88 15.54
C SER A 109 14.98 5.31 16.04
N VAL A 110 15.92 6.23 15.86
CA VAL A 110 15.85 7.60 16.43
C VAL A 110 15.48 8.63 15.37
N CYS A 111 15.94 8.44 14.14
CA CYS A 111 15.71 9.41 13.08
C CYS A 111 14.74 8.93 12.00
N TYR A 112 14.15 7.76 12.18
CA TYR A 112 13.19 7.13 11.25
C TYR A 112 13.71 7.03 9.81
N ASN A 113 15.04 7.00 9.64
CA ASN A 113 15.70 6.91 8.35
C ASN A 113 15.99 5.45 8.02
N VAL A 114 15.12 4.87 7.22
CA VAL A 114 15.11 3.42 6.94
C VAL A 114 15.92 3.01 5.70
N ALA A 115 16.61 3.95 5.07
CA ALA A 115 17.39 3.67 3.85
C ALA A 115 18.70 4.48 3.76
N GLY A 116 19.26 4.94 4.90
CA GLY A 116 20.53 5.66 4.91
C GLY A 116 20.54 6.96 4.10
N ASN A 117 19.39 7.62 3.98
CA ASN A 117 19.26 8.82 3.16
C ASN A 117 19.98 10.03 3.77
N LYS A 118 20.83 10.68 2.98
CA LYS A 118 21.45 11.97 3.36
C LYS A 118 20.48 13.13 3.13
N GLY A 119 20.64 14.22 3.85
CA GLY A 119 19.87 15.45 3.66
C GLY A 119 19.47 16.17 4.94
N SER A 120 18.78 17.30 4.80
CA SER A 120 18.31 18.16 5.88
C SER A 120 16.82 17.89 6.15
N PRO A 121 16.35 18.01 7.42
CA PRO A 121 17.16 18.23 8.64
C PRO A 121 18.02 17.01 8.97
N GLY A 122 19.22 17.26 9.48
CA GLY A 122 20.17 16.21 9.84
C GLY A 122 19.81 15.49 11.13
N CYS A 123 20.00 14.17 11.15
CA CYS A 123 19.90 13.36 12.36
C CYS A 123 20.99 13.79 13.35
N ASN A 124 20.62 14.35 14.50
CA ASN A 124 21.53 14.90 15.50
C ASN A 124 22.59 15.86 14.91
N GLY A 125 22.20 16.68 13.94
CA GLY A 125 23.10 17.61 13.27
C GLY A 125 24.03 16.97 12.23
N GLY A 126 23.93 15.67 12.01
CA GLY A 126 24.73 14.94 11.03
C GLY A 126 24.19 15.04 9.59
N SER A 127 24.86 14.37 8.66
CA SER A 127 24.53 14.41 7.22
C SER A 127 23.34 13.51 6.82
N TYR A 128 22.93 12.58 7.68
CA TYR A 128 21.81 11.71 7.42
C TYR A 128 20.49 12.38 7.78
N ARG A 129 19.51 12.29 6.92
CA ARG A 129 18.19 12.95 7.10
C ARG A 129 17.43 12.38 8.29
N LYS A 130 16.81 13.25 9.07
CA LYS A 130 15.80 12.93 10.08
C LYS A 130 14.41 13.09 9.48
N PHE A 131 13.52 12.15 9.77
CA PHE A 131 12.09 12.19 9.43
C PHE A 131 11.25 12.40 10.69
N ASN A 132 10.02 12.88 10.53
CA ASN A 132 9.12 13.15 11.67
C ASN A 132 8.42 11.87 12.16
N SER A 133 8.34 10.86 11.30
CA SER A 133 7.76 9.56 11.63
C SER A 133 8.41 8.43 10.82
N ILE A 134 8.23 7.21 11.31
CA ILE A 134 8.67 6.01 10.57
C ILE A 134 7.97 5.90 9.22
N ASP A 135 6.69 6.28 9.14
CA ASP A 135 5.91 6.23 7.91
C ASP A 135 6.41 7.22 6.87
N GLU A 136 6.84 8.42 7.28
CA GLU A 136 7.51 9.39 6.41
C GLU A 136 8.84 8.82 5.88
N GLY A 137 9.64 8.21 6.74
CA GLY A 137 10.89 7.57 6.35
C GLY A 137 10.69 6.41 5.35
N ILE A 138 9.67 5.58 5.57
CA ILE A 138 9.29 4.50 4.66
C ILE A 138 8.87 5.05 3.29
N LYS A 139 7.95 6.03 3.26
CA LYS A 139 7.51 6.67 2.02
C LYS A 139 8.69 7.26 1.24
N PHE A 140 9.57 7.96 1.93
CA PHE A 140 10.75 8.54 1.29
C PHE A 140 11.68 7.49 0.68
N ALA A 141 11.93 6.39 1.40
CA ALA A 141 12.73 5.26 0.91
C ALA A 141 12.12 4.61 -0.33
N ILE A 142 10.82 4.36 -0.32
CA ILE A 142 10.08 3.78 -1.46
C ILE A 142 10.15 4.73 -2.66
N ASN A 143 9.88 6.03 -2.48
CA ASN A 143 9.92 7.00 -3.55
C ASN A 143 11.31 7.13 -4.19
N LYS A 144 12.38 7.06 -3.37
CA LYS A 144 13.75 7.05 -3.89
C LYS A 144 14.04 5.83 -4.76
N LEU A 145 13.58 4.65 -4.36
CA LEU A 145 13.71 3.44 -5.16
C LEU A 145 12.82 3.50 -6.41
N ASN A 146 11.61 4.00 -6.26
CA ASN A 146 10.66 4.15 -7.36
C ASN A 146 11.18 5.09 -8.46
N TYR A 147 12.00 6.09 -8.13
CA TYR A 147 12.66 6.92 -9.13
C TYR A 147 13.49 6.11 -10.12
N TYR A 148 14.20 5.07 -9.67
CA TYR A 148 14.91 4.14 -10.55
C TYR A 148 13.96 3.20 -11.27
N TYR A 149 12.94 2.72 -10.56
CA TYR A 149 11.94 1.79 -11.08
C TYR A 149 11.20 2.38 -12.29
N GLN A 150 10.79 3.65 -12.22
CA GLN A 150 10.16 4.39 -13.31
C GLN A 150 11.08 4.60 -14.53
N LYS A 151 12.40 4.47 -14.36
CA LYS A 151 13.39 4.48 -15.44
C LYS A 151 13.64 3.11 -16.05
N GLY A 152 12.88 2.09 -15.64
CA GLY A 152 13.02 0.72 -16.12
C GLY A 152 14.07 -0.11 -15.37
N TYR A 153 14.67 0.40 -14.30
CA TYR A 153 15.60 -0.36 -13.45
C TYR A 153 14.81 -1.09 -12.36
N THR A 154 14.23 -2.23 -12.70
CA THR A 154 13.26 -2.93 -11.85
C THR A 154 13.87 -4.05 -10.99
N THR A 155 15.14 -4.34 -11.17
CA THR A 155 15.84 -5.38 -10.40
C THR A 155 16.97 -4.80 -9.52
N PRO A 156 17.30 -5.46 -8.40
CA PRO A 156 18.42 -5.01 -7.55
C PRO A 156 19.71 -4.82 -8.33
N LYS A 157 20.02 -5.69 -9.29
CA LYS A 157 21.24 -5.61 -10.10
C LYS A 157 21.28 -4.37 -10.99
N GLN A 158 20.14 -3.98 -11.57
CA GLN A 158 20.03 -2.77 -12.40
C GLN A 158 20.12 -1.49 -11.55
N ILE A 159 19.59 -1.52 -10.33
CA ILE A 159 19.58 -0.38 -9.40
C ILE A 159 20.96 -0.18 -8.76
N ASN A 160 21.70 -1.25 -8.51
CA ASN A 160 22.98 -1.24 -7.77
C ASN A 160 23.95 -0.12 -8.19
N PRO A 161 24.26 0.09 -9.49
CA PRO A 161 25.26 1.08 -9.92
C PRO A 161 24.94 2.53 -9.50
N PHE A 162 23.66 2.81 -9.23
CA PHE A 162 23.17 4.15 -8.89
C PHE A 162 22.87 4.31 -7.39
N TYR A 163 22.67 3.19 -6.69
CA TYR A 163 22.15 3.18 -5.33
C TYR A 163 23.24 2.92 -4.28
N ALA A 164 24.15 2.00 -4.55
CA ALA A 164 25.17 1.56 -3.61
C ALA A 164 26.57 1.51 -4.25
N GLU A 165 27.58 1.89 -3.47
CA GLU A 165 28.98 1.77 -3.87
C GLU A 165 29.47 0.32 -3.88
N ASP A 166 28.88 -0.52 -3.01
CA ASP A 166 29.16 -1.95 -2.94
C ASP A 166 28.58 -2.68 -4.15
N GLN A 167 29.46 -3.17 -5.01
CA GLN A 167 29.08 -3.90 -6.23
C GLN A 167 28.34 -5.22 -5.95
N THR A 168 28.37 -5.73 -4.72
CA THR A 168 27.67 -6.94 -4.28
C THR A 168 26.35 -6.66 -3.57
N TRP A 169 25.96 -5.40 -3.42
CA TRP A 169 24.73 -4.97 -2.75
C TRP A 169 23.49 -5.71 -3.30
N TYR A 170 23.37 -5.84 -4.62
CA TYR A 170 22.24 -6.53 -5.25
C TYR A 170 22.09 -8.00 -4.82
N GLN A 171 23.19 -8.68 -4.52
CA GLN A 171 23.15 -10.08 -4.03
C GLN A 171 22.53 -10.14 -2.63
N LYS A 172 22.86 -9.18 -1.77
CA LYS A 172 22.31 -9.06 -0.42
C LYS A 172 20.82 -8.76 -0.48
N ILE A 173 20.39 -7.85 -1.37
CA ILE A 173 18.97 -7.54 -1.57
C ILE A 173 18.22 -8.75 -2.11
N ASN A 174 18.73 -9.45 -3.11
CA ASN A 174 18.13 -10.68 -3.64
C ASN A 174 17.97 -11.76 -2.55
N ASN A 175 18.93 -11.89 -1.65
CA ASN A 175 18.84 -12.82 -0.53
C ASN A 175 17.70 -12.44 0.43
N TYR A 176 17.51 -11.15 0.73
CA TYR A 176 16.35 -10.70 1.50
C TYR A 176 15.03 -10.94 0.75
N MET A 177 14.94 -10.59 -0.53
CA MET A 177 13.74 -10.84 -1.34
C MET A 177 13.34 -12.31 -1.35
N ASN A 178 14.32 -13.22 -1.49
CA ASN A 178 14.08 -14.66 -1.46
C ASN A 178 13.62 -15.17 -0.09
N LYS A 179 14.06 -14.54 0.99
CA LYS A 179 13.59 -14.84 2.36
C LYS A 179 12.16 -14.36 2.59
N LEU A 180 11.85 -13.14 2.14
CA LEU A 180 10.54 -12.53 2.33
C LEU A 180 9.43 -13.23 1.55
N LYS A 181 9.74 -13.88 0.43
CA LYS A 181 8.77 -14.60 -0.41
C LYS A 181 8.37 -15.98 0.12
N LYS A 182 9.05 -16.48 1.12
CA LYS A 182 8.75 -17.77 1.77
C LYS A 182 7.70 -17.61 2.86
#